data_9655cde7b0a15c1fb80a91e73c033dca
#
_entry.id   9655cde7b0a15c1fb80a91e73c033dca
#
_cell.length_a   1.000
_cell.length_b   1.000
_cell.length_c   1.000
_cell.angle_alpha   90.00
_cell.angle_beta   90.00
_cell.angle_gamma   90.00
#
_symmetry.space_group_name_H-M   'P 1'
#
loop_
_entity.id
_entity.type
_entity.pdbx_description
1 polymer ?
#
loop_
_entity_poly.entity_id
_entity_poly.type
_entity_poly.pdbx_seq_one_letter_code
_entity_poly.pdbx_strand_id
1 'polypeptide(L)'
;MEALLQLKGIDKAFPGVKALSGASLNVYPGRVMALVGENGAGKSTMMKVLTGIYTRDAGSLLWLGKEITFNGPKSSQEAGIGIIHQELNLIPQLTIAENIFLGREFVNRFGKIDWKTMYAEADKLLAKLNLRFNSQKLVGDLSIGDQQMVEIAKVLSFESKVIIMDEPTDALTD
;
A
#
# COMPACT_ATOMS: atom_id res chain seq x y z
N MET A 1 -19.73 -12.29 -9.19
CA MET A 1 -18.48 -11.53 -9.36
C MET A 1 -17.42 -12.25 -8.57
N GLU A 2 -16.30 -12.58 -9.18
CA GLU A 2 -15.22 -13.30 -8.51
C GLU A 2 -14.37 -12.34 -7.66
N ALA A 3 -14.01 -12.76 -6.46
CA ALA A 3 -13.22 -11.91 -5.57
C ALA A 3 -11.75 -11.90 -5.99
N LEU A 4 -11.12 -10.73 -5.98
CA LEU A 4 -9.67 -10.58 -6.20
C LEU A 4 -8.86 -11.17 -5.05
N LEU A 5 -9.34 -10.93 -3.82
CA LEU A 5 -8.67 -11.34 -2.60
C LEU A 5 -9.71 -11.94 -1.65
N GLN A 6 -9.38 -13.08 -1.02
CA GLN A 6 -10.22 -13.71 -0.02
C GLN A 6 -9.38 -14.17 1.17
N LEU A 7 -9.80 -13.77 2.35
CA LEU A 7 -9.34 -14.36 3.62
C LEU A 7 -10.46 -15.26 4.12
N LYS A 8 -10.14 -16.50 4.44
CA LYS A 8 -11.12 -17.51 4.87
C LYS A 8 -10.68 -18.12 6.20
N GLY A 9 -11.47 -17.87 7.24
CA GLY A 9 -11.27 -18.48 8.54
C GLY A 9 -9.91 -18.19 9.17
N ILE A 10 -9.41 -16.97 9.05
CA ILE A 10 -8.08 -16.60 9.54
C ILE A 10 -8.06 -16.57 11.05
N ASP A 11 -7.17 -17.36 11.64
CA ASP A 11 -6.80 -17.27 13.04
C ASP A 11 -5.42 -16.63 13.20
N LYS A 12 -5.29 -15.77 14.22
CA LYS A 12 -4.01 -15.23 14.66
C LYS A 12 -4.01 -14.98 16.15
N ALA A 13 -3.05 -15.58 16.84
CA ALA A 13 -2.83 -15.37 18.25
C ALA A 13 -1.43 -14.80 18.52
N PHE A 14 -1.34 -14.00 19.57
CA PHE A 14 -0.10 -13.51 20.17
C PHE A 14 -0.05 -14.00 21.63
N PRO A 15 1.10 -13.94 22.31
CA PRO A 15 1.16 -14.31 23.72
C PRO A 15 0.10 -13.58 24.55
N GLY A 16 -0.82 -14.34 25.13
CA GLY A 16 -1.91 -13.82 25.98
C GLY A 16 -3.15 -13.26 25.27
N VAL A 17 -3.18 -13.17 23.91
CA VAL A 17 -4.35 -12.64 23.20
C VAL A 17 -4.60 -13.33 21.85
N LYS A 18 -5.85 -13.71 21.60
CA LYS A 18 -6.29 -14.15 20.27
C LYS A 18 -6.81 -12.95 19.49
N ALA A 19 -5.99 -12.44 18.58
CA ALA A 19 -6.27 -11.21 17.82
C ALA A 19 -7.25 -11.42 16.66
N LEU A 20 -7.25 -12.62 16.03
CA LEU A 20 -8.21 -13.00 15.00
C LEU A 20 -8.74 -14.40 15.31
N SER A 21 -10.05 -14.59 15.16
CA SER A 21 -10.73 -15.87 15.38
C SER A 21 -11.71 -16.13 14.23
N GLY A 22 -11.32 -17.02 13.31
CA GLY A 22 -12.14 -17.40 12.15
C GLY A 22 -12.47 -16.21 11.23
N ALA A 23 -11.62 -15.17 11.20
CA ALA A 23 -11.90 -13.94 10.49
C ALA A 23 -11.90 -14.14 8.98
N SER A 24 -12.86 -13.55 8.28
CA SER A 24 -13.00 -13.69 6.83
C SER A 24 -13.29 -12.33 6.17
N LEU A 25 -12.73 -12.13 4.98
CA LEU A 25 -12.89 -10.91 4.19
C LEU A 25 -12.82 -11.25 2.71
N ASN A 26 -13.71 -10.65 1.91
CA ASN A 26 -13.64 -10.73 0.45
C ASN A 26 -13.50 -9.34 -0.14
N VAL A 27 -12.59 -9.18 -1.09
CA VAL A 27 -12.37 -7.94 -1.84
C VAL A 27 -12.68 -8.18 -3.31
N TYR A 28 -13.51 -7.31 -3.89
CA TYR A 28 -14.01 -7.46 -5.26
C TYR A 28 -13.49 -6.33 -6.16
N PRO A 29 -13.32 -6.58 -7.47
CA PRO A 29 -12.88 -5.54 -8.40
C PRO A 29 -13.90 -4.39 -8.48
N GLY A 30 -13.40 -3.16 -8.49
CA GLY A 30 -14.21 -1.94 -8.58
C GLY A 30 -15.12 -1.70 -7.37
N ARG A 31 -14.81 -2.29 -6.20
CA ARG A 31 -15.56 -2.10 -4.96
C ARG A 31 -14.67 -1.55 -3.86
N VAL A 32 -15.27 -0.74 -3.01
CA VAL A 32 -14.69 -0.30 -1.73
C VAL A 32 -15.24 -1.21 -0.64
N MET A 33 -14.34 -1.84 0.12
CA MET A 33 -14.66 -2.68 1.27
C MET A 33 -14.22 -1.95 2.54
N ALA A 34 -15.18 -1.52 3.36
CA ALA A 34 -14.89 -0.89 4.65
C ALA A 34 -14.77 -1.96 5.75
N LEU A 35 -13.63 -1.95 6.46
CA LEU A 35 -13.41 -2.77 7.63
C LEU A 35 -13.66 -1.91 8.88
N VAL A 36 -14.81 -2.11 9.52
CA VAL A 36 -15.27 -1.31 10.66
C VAL A 36 -15.21 -2.13 11.95
N GLY A 37 -14.84 -1.51 13.05
CA GLY A 37 -14.76 -2.14 14.37
C GLY A 37 -14.04 -1.24 15.37
N GLU A 38 -14.22 -1.52 16.64
CA GLU A 38 -13.56 -0.81 17.75
C GLU A 38 -12.02 -0.98 17.71
N ASN A 39 -11.33 -0.13 18.48
CA ASN A 39 -9.89 -0.30 18.68
C ASN A 39 -9.62 -1.65 19.37
N GLY A 40 -8.65 -2.40 18.86
CA GLY A 40 -8.38 -3.76 19.32
C GLY A 40 -9.21 -4.87 18.67
N ALA A 41 -10.19 -4.55 17.79
CA ALA A 41 -11.00 -5.56 17.08
C ALA A 41 -10.23 -6.42 16.04
N GLY A 42 -8.92 -6.25 15.92
CA GLY A 42 -8.09 -7.05 15.02
C GLY A 42 -7.94 -6.50 13.59
N LYS A 43 -8.48 -5.29 13.28
CA LYS A 43 -8.41 -4.68 11.95
C LYS A 43 -6.97 -4.62 11.41
N SER A 44 -6.06 -3.96 12.12
CA SER A 44 -4.65 -3.83 11.72
C SER A 44 -3.93 -5.18 11.72
N THR A 45 -4.32 -6.13 12.60
CA THR A 45 -3.77 -7.49 12.57
C THR A 45 -4.16 -8.21 11.28
N MET A 46 -5.42 -8.08 10.84
CA MET A 46 -5.89 -8.66 9.58
C MET A 46 -5.11 -8.07 8.38
N MET A 47 -4.88 -6.75 8.35
CA MET A 47 -4.09 -6.09 7.28
C MET A 47 -2.64 -6.58 7.30
N LYS A 48 -2.03 -6.75 8.48
CA LYS A 48 -0.66 -7.27 8.63
C LYS A 48 -0.54 -8.75 8.23
N VAL A 49 -1.58 -9.56 8.44
CA VAL A 49 -1.64 -10.94 7.92
C VAL A 49 -1.78 -10.95 6.41
N LEU A 50 -2.64 -10.09 5.87
CA LEU A 50 -2.89 -9.97 4.43
C LEU A 50 -1.62 -9.54 3.67
N THR A 51 -0.82 -8.65 4.24
CA THR A 51 0.43 -8.14 3.64
C THR A 51 1.65 -9.01 3.96
N GLY A 52 1.49 -10.10 4.73
CA GLY A 52 2.57 -11.02 5.07
C GLY A 52 3.52 -10.50 6.15
N ILE A 53 3.18 -9.40 6.84
CA ILE A 53 3.93 -8.94 8.03
C ILE A 53 3.77 -9.96 9.16
N TYR A 54 2.56 -10.50 9.32
CA TYR A 54 2.30 -11.58 10.25
C TYR A 54 1.90 -12.84 9.49
N THR A 55 2.43 -13.97 9.92
CA THR A 55 1.97 -15.29 9.45
C THR A 55 0.68 -15.64 10.17
N ARG A 56 -0.33 -16.11 9.43
CA ARG A 56 -1.57 -16.67 9.99
C ARG A 56 -1.30 -17.99 10.69
N ASP A 57 -2.06 -18.28 11.72
CA ASP A 57 -1.94 -19.55 12.47
C ASP A 57 -2.87 -20.64 11.88
N ALA A 58 -4.02 -20.22 11.30
CA ALA A 58 -4.95 -21.06 10.56
C ALA A 58 -5.70 -20.25 9.49
N GLY A 59 -6.46 -20.97 8.66
CA GLY A 59 -7.23 -20.39 7.55
C GLY A 59 -6.43 -20.27 6.25
N SER A 60 -7.05 -19.71 5.23
CA SER A 60 -6.44 -19.57 3.89
C SER A 60 -6.57 -18.15 3.35
N LEU A 61 -5.56 -17.72 2.58
CA LEU A 61 -5.51 -16.50 1.81
C LEU A 61 -5.50 -16.87 0.33
N LEU A 62 -6.49 -16.39 -0.42
CA LEU A 62 -6.56 -16.59 -1.86
C LEU A 62 -6.37 -15.26 -2.58
N TRP A 63 -5.48 -15.23 -3.54
CA TRP A 63 -5.23 -14.13 -4.46
C TRP A 63 -5.55 -14.57 -5.89
N LEU A 64 -6.49 -13.89 -6.54
CA LEU A 64 -6.97 -14.26 -7.89
C LEU A 64 -7.37 -15.75 -7.98
N GLY A 65 -8.06 -16.26 -6.96
CA GLY A 65 -8.54 -17.63 -6.88
C GLY A 65 -7.50 -18.68 -6.50
N LYS A 66 -6.22 -18.31 -6.35
CA LYS A 66 -5.13 -19.22 -5.96
C LYS A 66 -4.73 -18.99 -4.51
N GLU A 67 -4.54 -20.08 -3.78
CA GLU A 67 -4.01 -19.97 -2.42
C GLU A 67 -2.56 -19.48 -2.44
N ILE A 68 -2.27 -18.51 -1.57
CA ILE A 68 -0.97 -17.86 -1.49
C ILE A 68 -0.57 -17.59 -0.04
N THR A 69 0.72 -17.50 0.19
CA THR A 69 1.30 -16.96 1.42
C THR A 69 2.35 -15.91 1.05
N PHE A 70 2.18 -14.71 1.54
CA PHE A 70 3.16 -13.65 1.35
C PHE A 70 4.25 -13.75 2.42
N ASN A 71 5.51 -13.62 2.00
CA ASN A 71 6.69 -13.66 2.87
C ASN A 71 7.13 -12.25 3.29
N GLY A 72 6.19 -11.33 3.40
CA GLY A 72 6.41 -9.94 3.79
C GLY A 72 5.79 -8.93 2.82
N PRO A 73 5.85 -7.63 3.16
CA PRO A 73 5.21 -6.56 2.40
C PRO A 73 5.67 -6.46 0.94
N LYS A 74 6.95 -6.74 0.67
CA LYS A 74 7.48 -6.72 -0.69
C LYS A 74 6.79 -7.73 -1.59
N SER A 75 6.59 -8.96 -1.11
CA SER A 75 5.93 -10.02 -1.89
C SER A 75 4.45 -9.74 -2.15
N SER A 76 3.74 -9.10 -1.21
CA SER A 76 2.36 -8.68 -1.43
C SER A 76 2.27 -7.51 -2.40
N GLN A 77 3.21 -6.58 -2.33
CA GLN A 77 3.30 -5.44 -3.24
C GLN A 77 3.60 -5.88 -4.68
N GLU A 78 4.56 -6.80 -4.87
CA GLU A 78 4.87 -7.41 -6.18
C GLU A 78 3.68 -8.18 -6.77
N ALA A 79 2.81 -8.74 -5.92
CA ALA A 79 1.56 -9.36 -6.36
C ALA A 79 0.48 -8.35 -6.75
N GLY A 80 0.66 -7.06 -6.47
CA GLY A 80 -0.27 -5.98 -6.78
C GLY A 80 -1.20 -5.60 -5.62
N ILE A 81 -0.76 -5.79 -4.38
CA ILE A 81 -1.46 -5.31 -3.18
C ILE A 81 -0.66 -4.15 -2.60
N GLY A 82 -1.15 -2.94 -2.80
CA GLY A 82 -0.59 -1.72 -2.23
C GLY A 82 -1.17 -1.42 -0.85
N ILE A 83 -0.38 -0.78 0.01
CA ILE A 83 -0.84 -0.31 1.32
C ILE A 83 -0.44 1.16 1.51
N ILE A 84 -1.40 1.96 1.96
CA ILE A 84 -1.21 3.32 2.42
C ILE A 84 -1.33 3.27 3.93
N HIS A 85 -0.23 3.57 4.62
CA HIS A 85 -0.15 3.58 6.08
C HIS A 85 -0.67 4.91 6.63
N GLN A 86 -1.07 4.91 7.90
CA GLN A 86 -1.42 6.11 8.64
C GLN A 86 -0.23 7.07 8.75
N GLU A 87 0.98 6.53 8.98
CA GLU A 87 2.21 7.32 8.99
C GLU A 87 2.80 7.45 7.58
N LEU A 88 3.31 8.63 7.26
CA LEU A 88 3.96 8.91 5.98
C LEU A 88 5.33 8.21 5.92
N ASN A 89 5.52 7.37 4.90
CA ASN A 89 6.76 6.66 4.64
C ASN A 89 7.54 7.32 3.49
N LEU A 90 7.67 8.65 3.56
CA LEU A 90 8.41 9.46 2.60
C LEU A 90 9.71 9.98 3.21
N ILE A 91 10.73 10.17 2.37
CA ILE A 91 12.01 10.74 2.75
C ILE A 91 11.99 12.22 2.39
N PRO A 92 11.96 13.15 3.39
CA PRO A 92 11.78 14.58 3.13
C PRO A 92 12.88 15.20 2.27
N GLN A 93 14.10 14.67 2.34
CA GLN A 93 15.29 15.14 1.62
C GLN A 93 15.33 14.71 0.15
N LEU A 94 14.45 13.82 -0.27
CA LEU A 94 14.34 13.36 -1.64
C LEU A 94 13.21 14.10 -2.37
N THR A 95 13.32 14.19 -3.69
CA THR A 95 12.27 14.72 -4.56
C THR A 95 11.04 13.84 -4.56
N ILE A 96 9.93 14.35 -5.05
CA ILE A 96 8.69 13.60 -5.25
C ILE A 96 8.95 12.36 -6.12
N ALA A 97 9.64 12.52 -7.25
CA ALA A 97 9.93 11.42 -8.15
C ALA A 97 10.82 10.34 -7.51
N GLU A 98 11.85 10.76 -6.75
CA GLU A 98 12.70 9.82 -6.01
C GLU A 98 11.91 9.04 -4.97
N ASN A 99 11.00 9.68 -4.24
CA ASN A 99 10.13 8.99 -3.28
C ASN A 99 9.18 8.00 -3.95
N ILE A 100 8.59 8.35 -5.10
CA ILE A 100 7.67 7.48 -5.84
C ILE A 100 8.39 6.22 -6.34
N PHE A 101 9.60 6.36 -6.87
CA PHE A 101 10.34 5.26 -7.50
C PHE A 101 11.49 4.72 -6.67
N LEU A 102 11.55 5.03 -5.38
CA LEU A 102 12.60 4.57 -4.47
C LEU A 102 12.78 3.05 -4.53
N GLY A 103 14.00 2.60 -4.83
CA GLY A 103 14.35 1.19 -5.00
C GLY A 103 13.86 0.56 -6.30
N ARG A 104 13.31 1.36 -7.23
CA ARG A 104 12.81 0.96 -8.54
C ARG A 104 13.13 2.02 -9.60
N GLU A 105 14.26 2.70 -9.43
CA GLU A 105 14.68 3.78 -10.29
C GLU A 105 14.82 3.30 -11.74
N PHE A 106 14.42 4.15 -12.68
CA PHE A 106 14.67 3.90 -14.10
C PHE A 106 16.16 3.98 -14.36
N VAL A 107 16.72 2.98 -15.04
CA VAL A 107 18.13 2.94 -15.39
C VAL A 107 18.32 2.91 -16.90
N ASN A 108 19.30 3.63 -17.38
CA ASN A 108 19.70 3.62 -18.79
C ASN A 108 20.54 2.38 -19.12
N ARG A 109 20.89 2.20 -20.39
CA ARG A 109 21.72 1.06 -20.88
C ARG A 109 23.10 0.93 -20.22
N PHE A 110 23.55 1.96 -19.51
CA PHE A 110 24.83 1.97 -18.80
C PHE A 110 24.68 1.73 -17.30
N GLY A 111 23.48 1.39 -16.81
CA GLY A 111 23.18 1.17 -15.39
C GLY A 111 23.12 2.45 -14.55
N LYS A 112 23.09 3.64 -15.17
CA LYS A 112 22.92 4.91 -14.47
C LYS A 112 21.44 5.30 -14.43
N ILE A 113 21.03 6.00 -13.37
CA ILE A 113 19.65 6.50 -13.22
C ILE A 113 19.30 7.39 -14.43
N ASP A 114 18.17 7.09 -15.06
CA ASP A 114 17.56 7.90 -16.11
C ASP A 114 16.57 8.90 -15.48
N TRP A 115 17.12 9.99 -15.00
CA TRP A 115 16.36 11.05 -14.35
C TRP A 115 15.25 11.62 -15.23
N LYS A 116 15.50 11.75 -16.52
CA LYS A 116 14.51 12.29 -17.48
C LYS A 116 13.27 11.40 -17.53
N THR A 117 13.47 10.10 -17.69
CA THR A 117 12.37 9.14 -17.71
C THR A 117 11.67 9.10 -16.36
N MET A 118 12.41 9.09 -15.25
CA MET A 118 11.85 9.03 -13.89
C MET A 118 10.97 10.24 -13.58
N TYR A 119 11.40 11.46 -13.89
CA TYR A 119 10.57 12.65 -13.71
C TYR A 119 9.34 12.65 -14.62
N ALA A 120 9.47 12.26 -15.88
CA ALA A 120 8.34 12.18 -16.80
C ALA A 120 7.27 11.17 -16.35
N GLU A 121 7.67 10.02 -15.83
CA GLU A 121 6.73 9.03 -15.30
C GLU A 121 6.08 9.50 -13.97
N ALA A 122 6.84 10.17 -13.10
CA ALA A 122 6.29 10.80 -11.91
C ALA A 122 5.24 11.87 -12.27
N ASP A 123 5.54 12.76 -13.21
CA ASP A 123 4.61 13.81 -13.66
C ASP A 123 3.31 13.21 -14.24
N LYS A 124 3.38 12.09 -14.96
CA LYS A 124 2.20 11.37 -15.44
C LYS A 124 1.32 10.83 -14.29
N LEU A 125 1.94 10.29 -13.25
CA LEU A 125 1.21 9.80 -12.07
C LEU A 125 0.55 10.96 -11.32
N LEU A 126 1.27 12.04 -11.10
CA LEU A 126 0.74 13.24 -10.46
C LEU A 126 -0.43 13.83 -11.24
N ALA A 127 -0.32 13.90 -12.57
CA ALA A 127 -1.39 14.37 -13.44
C ALA A 127 -2.66 13.50 -13.36
N LYS A 128 -2.54 12.17 -13.24
CA LYS A 128 -3.68 11.26 -13.03
C LYS A 128 -4.45 11.56 -11.73
N LEU A 129 -3.77 12.09 -10.73
CA LEU A 129 -4.36 12.51 -9.45
C LEU A 129 -4.78 13.99 -9.45
N ASN A 130 -4.71 14.68 -10.60
CA ASN A 130 -4.95 16.12 -10.73
C ASN A 130 -4.02 16.98 -9.85
N LEU A 131 -2.84 16.47 -9.51
CA LEU A 131 -1.84 17.20 -8.74
C LEU A 131 -0.95 18.01 -9.67
N ARG A 132 -0.75 19.29 -9.32
CA ARG A 132 0.05 20.24 -10.11
C ARG A 132 1.42 20.49 -9.49
N PHE A 133 2.06 19.43 -8.99
CA PHE A 133 3.40 19.51 -8.43
C PHE A 133 4.44 19.33 -9.52
N ASN A 134 5.59 19.97 -9.35
CA ASN A 134 6.80 19.61 -10.07
C ASN A 134 7.42 18.38 -9.37
N SER A 135 7.56 17.27 -10.07
CA SER A 135 8.10 16.02 -9.53
C SER A 135 9.55 16.15 -9.00
N GLN A 136 10.25 17.23 -9.34
CA GLN A 136 11.59 17.55 -8.85
C GLN A 136 11.58 18.31 -7.51
N LYS A 137 10.42 18.73 -7.00
CA LYS A 137 10.30 19.40 -5.71
C LYS A 137 10.62 18.42 -4.58
N LEU A 138 11.31 18.90 -3.53
CA LEU A 138 11.56 18.10 -2.32
C LEU A 138 10.25 17.82 -1.58
N VAL A 139 10.11 16.61 -1.08
CA VAL A 139 8.91 16.21 -0.31
C VAL A 139 8.80 17.01 0.99
N GLY A 140 9.94 17.35 1.62
CA GLY A 140 9.97 18.17 2.83
C GLY A 140 9.40 19.59 2.68
N ASP A 141 9.29 20.10 1.44
CA ASP A 141 8.72 21.43 1.15
C ASP A 141 7.21 21.39 0.90
N LEU A 142 6.59 20.22 1.04
CA LEU A 142 5.15 20.03 0.82
C LEU A 142 4.38 20.13 2.13
N SER A 143 3.13 20.55 2.06
CA SER A 143 2.19 20.38 3.17
C SER A 143 1.96 18.90 3.48
N ILE A 144 1.51 18.57 4.70
CA ILE A 144 1.23 17.18 5.10
C ILE A 144 0.20 16.53 4.16
N GLY A 145 -0.85 17.27 3.78
CA GLY A 145 -1.85 16.79 2.82
C GLY A 145 -1.26 16.50 1.43
N ASP A 146 -0.33 17.34 0.96
CA ASP A 146 0.37 17.11 -0.31
C ASP A 146 1.31 15.90 -0.22
N GLN A 147 1.98 15.71 0.91
CA GLN A 147 2.80 14.53 1.15
C GLN A 147 1.96 13.24 1.13
N GLN A 148 0.75 13.25 1.69
CA GLN A 148 -0.17 12.11 1.58
C GLN A 148 -0.54 11.81 0.12
N MET A 149 -0.75 12.84 -0.69
CA MET A 149 -1.01 12.64 -2.12
C MET A 149 0.18 12.05 -2.85
N VAL A 150 1.42 12.38 -2.44
CA VAL A 150 2.64 11.73 -2.96
C VAL A 150 2.71 10.26 -2.54
N GLU A 151 2.33 9.92 -1.29
CA GLU A 151 2.26 8.53 -0.84
C GLU A 151 1.22 7.72 -1.65
N ILE A 152 0.06 8.31 -1.95
CA ILE A 152 -0.93 7.69 -2.84
C ILE A 152 -0.34 7.48 -4.25
N ALA A 153 0.34 8.48 -4.81
CA ALA A 153 1.00 8.36 -6.11
C ALA A 153 2.04 7.24 -6.12
N LYS A 154 2.84 7.13 -5.05
CA LYS A 154 3.80 6.06 -4.85
C LYS A 154 3.14 4.67 -4.88
N VAL A 155 2.03 4.47 -4.15
CA VAL A 155 1.30 3.20 -4.15
C VAL A 155 0.70 2.90 -5.52
N LEU A 156 0.15 3.89 -6.22
CA LEU A 156 -0.38 3.72 -7.58
C LEU A 156 0.71 3.39 -8.60
N SER A 157 1.96 3.79 -8.38
CA SER A 157 3.09 3.48 -9.26
C SER A 157 3.43 1.98 -9.32
N PHE A 158 2.91 1.16 -8.38
CA PHE A 158 3.06 -0.30 -8.37
C PHE A 158 1.98 -1.03 -9.18
N GLU A 159 1.12 -0.32 -9.90
CA GLU A 159 -0.01 -0.91 -10.64
C GLU A 159 -0.90 -1.81 -9.76
N SER A 160 -1.10 -1.39 -8.53
CA SER A 160 -1.82 -2.15 -7.51
C SER A 160 -3.27 -2.47 -7.95
N LYS A 161 -3.66 -3.74 -7.84
CA LYS A 161 -5.03 -4.22 -8.09
C LYS A 161 -5.92 -4.07 -6.86
N VAL A 162 -5.33 -4.10 -5.68
CA VAL A 162 -5.97 -3.86 -4.39
C VAL A 162 -5.15 -2.82 -3.64
N ILE A 163 -5.82 -1.82 -3.10
CA ILE A 163 -5.21 -0.81 -2.24
C ILE A 163 -5.85 -0.92 -0.87
N ILE A 164 -5.03 -1.08 0.15
CA ILE A 164 -5.40 -1.05 1.56
C ILE A 164 -5.10 0.34 2.07
N MET A 165 -6.07 0.95 2.75
CA MET A 165 -5.91 2.24 3.41
C MET A 165 -6.13 2.06 4.92
N ASP A 166 -5.11 2.32 5.71
CA ASP A 166 -5.18 2.26 7.17
C ASP A 166 -5.29 3.69 7.71
N GLU A 167 -6.51 4.08 8.12
CA GLU A 167 -6.86 5.41 8.66
C GLU A 167 -6.30 6.60 7.84
N PRO A 168 -6.56 6.66 6.52
CA PRO A 168 -5.86 7.59 5.61
C PRO A 168 -6.23 9.07 5.79
N THR A 169 -7.18 9.38 6.67
CA THR A 169 -7.74 10.74 6.84
C THR A 169 -7.33 11.42 8.13
N ASP A 170 -6.63 10.77 9.04
CA ASP A 170 -6.24 11.36 10.33
C ASP A 170 -5.39 12.62 10.19
N ALA A 171 -4.61 12.73 9.12
CA ALA A 171 -3.78 13.90 8.85
C ALA A 171 -4.47 14.98 7.98
N LEU A 172 -5.72 14.77 7.57
CA LEU A 172 -6.50 15.74 6.75
C LEU A 172 -7.48 16.60 7.58
N THR A 173 -7.51 16.45 8.90
CA THR A 173 -8.49 17.10 9.79
C THR A 173 -8.01 18.38 10.45
N ASP A 174 -6.87 18.94 10.03
CA ASP A 174 -6.39 20.26 10.50
C ASP A 174 -6.53 21.32 9.41
#